data_bb0680de86b567fa6528ed0a66481236
#
_entry.id   bb0680de86b567fa6528ed0a66481236
#
_cell.length_a   1.000
_cell.length_b   1.000
_cell.length_c   1.000
_cell.angle_alpha   90.00
_cell.angle_beta   90.00
_cell.angle_gamma   90.00
#
_symmetry.space_group_name_H-M   'P 1'
#
loop_
_entity.id
_entity.type
_entity.pdbx_description
1 polymer ?
#
loop_
_entity_poly.entity_id
_entity_poly.type
_entity_poly.pdbx_seq_one_letter_code
_entity_poly.pdbx_strand_id
1 'polypeptide(L)'
;GIKVAHQCGERDFERVKEAYQNLGILDKVDVFAFDKDIVKYVQKADLCIARSGASSLWEMSANGLIGIFVPYPYAAKDHQYYNALYFTNESLGLLMRESALCIDEVLAFIDTMQSGKLREKSQQVMNKIKPYGAQEILGHINNLLQKV
;
A
#
# COMPACT_ATOMS: atom_id res chain seq x y z
N GLY A 1 0.82 -12.08 17.47
CA GLY A 1 0.36 -10.69 17.56
C GLY A 1 0.79 -9.90 16.33
N ILE A 2 0.16 -8.77 16.08
CA ILE A 2 0.48 -7.86 14.97
C ILE A 2 1.75 -7.09 15.33
N LYS A 3 2.68 -7.01 14.37
CA LYS A 3 3.84 -6.10 14.42
C LYS A 3 3.57 -4.94 13.46
N VAL A 4 3.92 -3.74 13.86
CA VAL A 4 3.68 -2.53 13.06
C VAL A 4 5.00 -1.84 12.78
N ALA A 5 5.22 -1.45 11.52
CA ALA A 5 6.25 -0.49 11.12
C ALA A 5 5.53 0.77 10.59
N HIS A 6 5.79 1.93 11.20
CA HIS A 6 5.09 3.16 10.88
C HIS A 6 6.06 4.26 10.46
N GLN A 7 6.08 4.55 9.16
CA GLN A 7 6.74 5.73 8.62
C GLN A 7 5.79 6.92 8.69
N CYS A 8 6.09 7.91 9.53
CA CYS A 8 5.21 9.05 9.79
C CYS A 8 5.70 10.40 9.23
N GLY A 9 6.89 10.44 8.64
CA GLY A 9 7.52 11.68 8.20
C GLY A 9 8.16 12.46 9.36
N GLU A 10 9.14 13.30 9.03
CA GLU A 10 9.91 14.09 10.01
C GLU A 10 9.02 15.00 10.85
N ARG A 11 8.04 15.63 10.20
CA ARG A 11 7.13 16.61 10.84
C ARG A 11 6.29 15.98 11.96
N ASP A 12 5.86 14.74 11.79
CA ASP A 12 4.91 14.09 12.71
C ASP A 12 5.58 13.10 13.66
N PHE A 13 6.90 12.88 13.53
CA PHE A 13 7.61 11.82 14.23
C PHE A 13 7.43 11.87 15.75
N GLU A 14 7.73 13.01 16.38
CA GLU A 14 7.64 13.12 17.85
C GLU A 14 6.18 12.96 18.32
N ARG A 15 5.22 13.56 17.62
CA ARG A 15 3.79 13.43 17.94
C ARG A 15 3.29 11.99 17.87
N VAL A 16 3.71 11.26 16.83
CA VAL A 16 3.30 9.86 16.63
C VAL A 16 3.96 8.96 17.69
N LYS A 17 5.24 9.17 17.97
CA LYS A 17 5.97 8.43 18.99
C LYS A 17 5.37 8.60 20.36
N GLU A 18 5.05 9.86 20.75
CA GLU A 18 4.37 10.17 22.01
C GLU A 18 2.99 9.50 22.08
N ALA A 19 2.22 9.49 21.00
CA ALA A 19 0.93 8.82 20.97
C ALA A 19 1.04 7.31 21.27
N TYR A 20 2.02 6.61 20.67
CA TYR A 20 2.27 5.20 20.95
C TYR A 20 2.78 4.96 22.38
N GLN A 21 3.58 5.88 22.91
CA GLN A 21 4.03 5.84 24.30
C GLN A 21 2.87 5.98 25.29
N ASN A 22 1.97 6.94 25.06
CA ASN A 22 0.78 7.15 25.87
C ASN A 22 -0.19 5.95 25.83
N LEU A 23 -0.21 5.21 24.74
CA LEU A 23 -0.96 3.96 24.62
C LEU A 23 -0.24 2.75 25.26
N GLY A 24 1.02 2.90 25.70
CA GLY A 24 1.79 1.83 26.32
C GLY A 24 2.19 0.70 25.34
N ILE A 25 2.29 1.01 24.04
CA ILE A 25 2.59 0.01 22.98
C ILE A 25 3.79 0.41 22.12
N LEU A 26 4.57 1.40 22.52
CA LEU A 26 5.73 1.86 21.72
C LEU A 26 6.77 0.75 21.50
N ASP A 27 6.91 -0.19 22.42
CA ASP A 27 7.76 -1.37 22.31
C ASP A 27 7.31 -2.40 21.24
N LYS A 28 6.07 -2.28 20.76
CA LYS A 28 5.46 -3.16 19.75
C LYS A 28 5.42 -2.56 18.35
N VAL A 29 5.83 -1.30 18.23
CA VAL A 29 5.75 -0.53 16.97
C VAL A 29 7.13 0.01 16.62
N ASP A 30 7.59 -0.27 15.41
CA ASP A 30 8.79 0.35 14.83
C ASP A 30 8.37 1.68 14.18
N VAL A 31 8.57 2.80 14.90
CA VAL A 31 8.20 4.15 14.45
C VAL A 31 9.44 4.85 13.92
N PHE A 32 9.37 5.37 12.70
CA PHE A 32 10.47 6.12 12.09
C PHE A 32 9.96 7.28 11.22
N ALA A 33 10.75 8.33 11.13
CA ALA A 33 10.41 9.52 10.35
C ALA A 33 10.50 9.23 8.85
N PHE A 34 11.63 8.68 8.41
CA PHE A 34 11.93 8.34 7.03
C PHE A 34 12.99 7.24 6.98
N ASP A 35 12.85 6.33 6.02
CA ASP A 35 13.90 5.37 5.69
C ASP A 35 14.04 5.29 4.16
N LYS A 36 15.25 5.55 3.67
CA LYS A 36 15.57 5.45 2.24
C LYS A 36 15.44 4.03 1.70
N ASP A 37 15.52 3.03 2.58
CA ASP A 37 15.37 1.62 2.27
C ASP A 37 14.02 1.08 2.78
N ILE A 38 12.94 1.76 2.42
CA ILE A 38 11.58 1.37 2.79
C ILE A 38 11.22 -0.04 2.30
N VAL A 39 11.87 -0.50 1.23
CA VAL A 39 11.64 -1.82 0.62
C VAL A 39 11.84 -2.95 1.63
N LYS A 40 12.76 -2.83 2.56
CA LYS A 40 12.98 -3.84 3.62
C LYS A 40 11.75 -4.07 4.51
N TYR A 41 10.91 -3.03 4.70
CA TYR A 41 9.65 -3.16 5.43
C TYR A 41 8.55 -3.73 4.52
N VAL A 42 8.45 -3.22 3.28
CA VAL A 42 7.48 -3.70 2.29
C VAL A 42 7.62 -5.20 2.05
N GLN A 43 8.84 -5.72 1.92
CA GLN A 43 9.10 -7.15 1.71
C GLN A 43 8.78 -8.05 2.90
N LYS A 44 8.65 -7.50 4.10
CA LYS A 44 8.34 -8.25 5.33
C LYS A 44 6.91 -8.09 5.80
N ALA A 45 6.19 -7.13 5.25
CA ALA A 45 4.83 -6.84 5.65
C ALA A 45 3.83 -7.73 4.90
N ASP A 46 2.75 -8.05 5.57
CA ASP A 46 1.62 -8.78 5.00
C ASP A 46 0.54 -7.82 4.47
N LEU A 47 0.36 -6.71 5.15
CA LEU A 47 -0.64 -5.68 4.85
C LEU A 47 0.00 -4.29 4.97
N CYS A 48 -0.56 -3.32 4.27
CA CYS A 48 -0.20 -1.92 4.48
C CYS A 48 -1.44 -1.03 4.60
N ILE A 49 -1.31 0.04 5.36
CA ILE A 49 -2.26 1.16 5.35
C ILE A 49 -1.52 2.34 4.75
N ALA A 50 -1.98 2.84 3.62
CA ALA A 50 -1.23 3.85 2.88
C ALA A 50 -2.12 4.75 2.01
N ARG A 51 -1.55 5.88 1.59
CA ARG A 51 -2.08 6.65 0.46
C ARG A 51 -1.90 5.85 -0.83
N SER A 52 -2.77 6.08 -1.81
CA SER A 52 -2.77 5.36 -3.09
C SER A 52 -2.14 6.17 -4.23
N GLY A 53 -1.00 6.82 -3.94
CA GLY A 53 -0.16 7.39 -4.98
C GLY A 53 0.34 6.31 -5.94
N ALA A 54 0.42 6.60 -7.25
CA ALA A 54 0.72 5.57 -8.26
C ALA A 54 2.01 4.79 -7.95
N SER A 55 3.13 5.46 -7.71
CA SER A 55 4.42 4.80 -7.45
C SER A 55 4.36 3.86 -6.25
N SER A 56 3.86 4.35 -5.10
CA SER A 56 3.77 3.55 -3.87
C SER A 56 2.82 2.35 -4.03
N LEU A 57 1.69 2.57 -4.70
CA LEU A 57 0.71 1.52 -4.94
C LEU A 57 1.29 0.40 -5.81
N TRP A 58 1.99 0.76 -6.91
CA TRP A 58 2.62 -0.22 -7.78
C TRP A 58 3.77 -0.96 -7.09
N GLU A 59 4.62 -0.26 -6.33
CA GLU A 59 5.72 -0.85 -5.57
C GLU A 59 5.21 -1.86 -4.52
N MET A 60 4.22 -1.48 -3.72
CA MET A 60 3.59 -2.36 -2.73
C MET A 60 2.98 -3.60 -3.41
N SER A 61 2.24 -3.39 -4.50
CA SER A 61 1.57 -4.48 -5.21
C SER A 61 2.55 -5.42 -5.90
N ALA A 62 3.65 -4.93 -6.44
CA ALA A 62 4.71 -5.75 -7.02
C ALA A 62 5.37 -6.67 -5.97
N ASN A 63 5.33 -6.30 -4.70
CA ASN A 63 5.78 -7.12 -3.57
C ASN A 63 4.65 -7.96 -2.94
N GLY A 64 3.47 -7.99 -3.53
CA GLY A 64 2.32 -8.78 -3.06
C GLY A 64 1.65 -8.22 -1.81
N LEU A 65 1.92 -6.96 -1.47
CA LEU A 65 1.37 -6.32 -0.28
C LEU A 65 -0.09 -5.93 -0.51
N ILE A 66 -0.97 -6.42 0.34
CA ILE A 66 -2.39 -6.09 0.27
C ILE A 66 -2.61 -4.75 0.95
N GLY A 67 -3.24 -3.80 0.25
CA GLY A 67 -3.41 -2.44 0.72
C GLY A 67 -4.77 -2.17 1.37
N ILE A 68 -4.74 -1.43 2.48
CA ILE A 68 -5.85 -0.63 2.98
C ILE A 68 -5.54 0.80 2.53
N PHE A 69 -6.22 1.22 1.47
CA PHE A 69 -5.92 2.49 0.82
C PHE A 69 -6.79 3.63 1.36
N VAL A 70 -6.13 4.68 1.80
CA VAL A 70 -6.77 5.93 2.24
C VAL A 70 -6.30 7.06 1.31
N PRO A 71 -7.01 7.33 0.20
CA PRO A 71 -6.62 8.33 -0.77
C PRO A 71 -6.44 9.72 -0.15
N TYR A 72 -5.47 10.48 -0.67
CA TYR A 72 -5.30 11.86 -0.26
C TYR A 72 -6.51 12.69 -0.72
N PRO A 73 -7.22 13.39 0.19
CA PRO A 73 -8.51 14.01 -0.13
C PRO A 73 -8.40 15.19 -1.12
N TYR A 74 -7.22 15.79 -1.23
CA TYR A 74 -6.96 16.90 -2.14
C TYR A 74 -6.19 16.49 -3.40
N ALA A 75 -6.18 15.20 -3.72
CA ALA A 75 -5.55 14.70 -4.93
C ALA A 75 -6.27 15.24 -6.19
N ALA A 76 -5.53 15.83 -7.12
CA ALA A 76 -6.08 16.40 -8.33
C ALA A 76 -6.96 15.36 -9.08
N LYS A 77 -8.21 15.74 -9.40
CA LYS A 77 -9.19 14.86 -10.06
C LYS A 77 -9.38 13.50 -9.33
N ASP A 78 -9.15 13.49 -8.02
CA ASP A 78 -9.32 12.30 -7.18
C ASP A 78 -8.51 11.07 -7.67
N HIS A 79 -7.37 11.32 -8.35
CA HIS A 79 -6.59 10.25 -9.01
C HIS A 79 -6.17 9.13 -8.06
N GLN A 80 -5.90 9.42 -6.76
CA GLN A 80 -5.53 8.39 -5.81
C GLN A 80 -6.70 7.43 -5.52
N TYR A 81 -7.93 7.93 -5.48
CA TYR A 81 -9.10 7.09 -5.36
C TYR A 81 -9.22 6.10 -6.53
N TYR A 82 -9.10 6.60 -7.76
CA TYR A 82 -9.16 5.76 -8.95
C TYR A 82 -7.99 4.78 -9.06
N ASN A 83 -6.80 5.17 -8.63
CA ASN A 83 -5.67 4.24 -8.54
C ASN A 83 -5.98 3.04 -7.62
N ALA A 84 -6.57 3.30 -6.44
CA ALA A 84 -6.93 2.24 -5.50
C ALA A 84 -8.04 1.32 -6.05
N LEU A 85 -9.02 1.88 -6.77
CA LEU A 85 -10.10 1.09 -7.39
C LEU A 85 -9.59 -0.03 -8.30
N TYR A 86 -8.44 0.15 -8.92
CA TYR A 86 -7.83 -0.88 -9.77
C TYR A 86 -7.59 -2.21 -9.04
N PHE A 87 -7.35 -2.18 -7.74
CA PHE A 87 -7.18 -3.35 -6.90
C PHE A 87 -8.46 -3.70 -6.13
N THR A 88 -9.12 -2.71 -5.57
CA THR A 88 -10.22 -2.95 -4.63
C THR A 88 -11.50 -3.42 -5.31
N ASN A 89 -11.71 -3.10 -6.58
CA ASN A 89 -12.83 -3.66 -7.38
C ASN A 89 -12.77 -5.19 -7.53
N GLU A 90 -11.58 -5.78 -7.38
CA GLU A 90 -11.39 -7.23 -7.41
C GLU A 90 -11.19 -7.81 -6.00
N SER A 91 -11.56 -7.06 -4.97
CA SER A 91 -11.37 -7.44 -3.56
C SER A 91 -9.91 -7.73 -3.17
N LEU A 92 -8.95 -7.09 -3.85
CA LEU A 92 -7.52 -7.19 -3.60
C LEU A 92 -6.99 -6.08 -2.68
N GLY A 93 -7.85 -5.46 -1.92
CA GLY A 93 -7.57 -4.42 -0.95
C GLY A 93 -8.84 -3.80 -0.41
N LEU A 94 -8.69 -2.88 0.53
CA LEU A 94 -9.77 -2.08 1.09
C LEU A 94 -9.55 -0.62 0.71
N LEU A 95 -10.62 0.07 0.32
CA LEU A 95 -10.59 1.49 -0.02
C LEU A 95 -11.51 2.26 0.92
N MET A 96 -10.95 3.22 1.61
CA MET A 96 -11.69 4.08 2.53
C MET A 96 -11.31 5.54 2.30
N ARG A 97 -12.29 6.42 2.25
CA ARG A 97 -11.99 7.86 2.28
C ARG A 97 -11.61 8.27 3.71
N GLU A 98 -10.72 9.24 3.84
CA GLU A 98 -10.29 9.77 5.14
C GLU A 98 -11.47 10.24 6.01
N SER A 99 -12.47 10.87 5.40
CA SER A 99 -13.70 11.31 6.08
C SER A 99 -14.65 10.17 6.50
N ALA A 100 -14.47 8.98 5.98
CA ALA A 100 -15.28 7.79 6.25
C ALA A 100 -14.44 6.65 6.86
N LEU A 101 -13.33 6.98 7.51
CA LEU A 101 -12.44 5.99 8.10
C LEU A 101 -13.15 5.31 9.27
N CYS A 102 -13.33 3.99 9.16
CA CYS A 102 -14.01 3.17 10.15
C CYS A 102 -13.06 2.07 10.64
N ILE A 103 -12.72 2.11 11.91
CA ILE A 103 -11.77 1.16 12.50
C ILE A 103 -12.31 -0.28 12.49
N ASP A 104 -13.63 -0.45 12.65
CA ASP A 104 -14.25 -1.77 12.66
C ASP A 104 -14.16 -2.44 11.28
N GLU A 105 -14.27 -1.67 10.18
CA GLU A 105 -14.06 -2.17 8.82
C GLU A 105 -12.61 -2.56 8.59
N VAL A 106 -11.65 -1.78 9.10
CA VAL A 106 -10.22 -2.09 9.05
C VAL A 106 -9.93 -3.40 9.77
N LEU A 107 -10.45 -3.56 11.00
CA LEU A 107 -10.25 -4.78 11.79
C LEU A 107 -10.89 -5.99 11.14
N ALA A 108 -12.12 -5.88 10.63
CA ALA A 108 -12.81 -6.95 9.91
C ALA A 108 -12.05 -7.37 8.64
N PHE A 109 -11.45 -6.40 7.93
CA PHE A 109 -10.62 -6.69 6.77
C PHE A 109 -9.34 -7.46 7.17
N ILE A 110 -8.66 -7.03 8.23
CA ILE A 110 -7.46 -7.70 8.76
C ILE A 110 -7.81 -9.14 9.19
N ASP A 111 -8.90 -9.34 9.92
CA ASP A 111 -9.34 -10.68 10.36
C ASP A 111 -9.65 -11.59 9.16
N THR A 112 -10.28 -11.04 8.13
CA THR A 112 -10.53 -11.79 6.88
C THR A 112 -9.23 -12.25 6.22
N MET A 113 -8.19 -11.44 6.25
CA MET A 113 -6.88 -11.80 5.70
C MET A 113 -6.17 -12.85 6.55
N GLN A 114 -6.21 -12.74 7.87
CA GLN A 114 -5.60 -13.72 8.80
C GLN A 114 -6.24 -15.10 8.71
N SER A 115 -7.47 -15.23 8.23
CA SER A 115 -8.18 -16.50 8.06
C SER A 115 -7.67 -17.40 6.91
N GLY A 116 -6.44 -17.19 6.43
CA GLY A 116 -5.78 -18.00 5.40
C GLY A 116 -5.88 -17.48 3.97
N LYS A 117 -6.58 -16.37 3.75
CA LYS A 117 -6.74 -15.75 2.42
C LYS A 117 -5.56 -14.86 2.00
N LEU A 118 -4.69 -14.50 2.94
CA LEU A 118 -3.59 -13.56 2.72
C LEU A 118 -2.68 -13.99 1.56
N ARG A 119 -2.21 -15.24 1.59
CA ARG A 119 -1.28 -15.76 0.59
C ARG A 119 -1.89 -15.79 -0.82
N GLU A 120 -3.13 -16.22 -0.92
CA GLU A 120 -3.86 -16.27 -2.20
C GLU A 120 -4.04 -14.87 -2.77
N LYS A 121 -4.50 -13.93 -1.96
CA LYS A 121 -4.69 -12.54 -2.39
C LYS A 121 -3.38 -11.81 -2.71
N SER A 122 -2.33 -12.06 -1.94
CA SER A 122 -0.98 -11.56 -2.23
C SER A 122 -0.53 -12.00 -3.63
N GLN A 123 -0.70 -13.29 -3.96
CA GLN A 123 -0.37 -13.79 -5.30
C GLN A 123 -1.26 -13.17 -6.39
N GLN A 124 -2.54 -12.96 -6.14
CA GLN A 124 -3.45 -12.28 -7.07
C GLN A 124 -3.02 -10.83 -7.31
N VAL A 125 -2.63 -10.09 -6.26
CA VAL A 125 -2.09 -8.73 -6.36
C VAL A 125 -0.83 -8.70 -7.21
N MET A 126 0.13 -9.59 -6.97
CA MET A 126 1.36 -9.70 -7.76
C MET A 126 1.09 -10.01 -9.23
N ASN A 127 0.17 -10.94 -9.51
CA ASN A 127 -0.18 -11.32 -10.87
C ASN A 127 -0.85 -10.19 -11.67
N LYS A 128 -1.46 -9.23 -10.97
CA LYS A 128 -2.09 -8.06 -11.59
C LYS A 128 -1.06 -7.05 -12.10
N ILE A 129 0.15 -7.09 -11.57
CA ILE A 129 1.25 -6.22 -11.95
C ILE A 129 2.12 -6.90 -12.99
N LYS A 130 2.26 -6.27 -14.15
CA LYS A 130 3.21 -6.73 -15.18
C LYS A 130 4.51 -5.95 -15.02
N PRO A 131 5.60 -6.57 -14.55
CA PRO A 131 6.87 -5.86 -14.32
C PRO A 131 7.64 -5.54 -15.63
N TYR A 132 7.04 -5.79 -16.79
CA TYR A 132 7.69 -5.69 -18.10
C TYR A 132 7.31 -4.44 -18.90
N GLY A 133 6.78 -3.40 -18.27
CA GLY A 133 6.32 -2.18 -18.96
C GLY A 133 7.39 -1.52 -19.82
N ALA A 134 8.64 -1.51 -19.37
CA ALA A 134 9.76 -0.97 -20.17
C ALA A 134 10.02 -1.80 -21.45
N GLN A 135 9.98 -3.13 -21.34
CA GLN A 135 10.15 -4.03 -22.50
C GLN A 135 8.97 -3.90 -23.47
N GLU A 136 7.74 -3.78 -22.97
CA GLU A 136 6.56 -3.57 -23.82
C GLU A 136 6.68 -2.24 -24.59
N ILE A 137 7.07 -1.15 -23.92
CA ILE A 137 7.29 0.15 -24.57
C ILE A 137 8.39 0.05 -25.65
N LEU A 138 9.51 -0.59 -25.32
CA LEU A 138 10.59 -0.78 -26.27
C LEU A 138 10.14 -1.61 -27.49
N GLY A 139 9.35 -2.66 -27.28
CA GLY A 139 8.74 -3.47 -28.34
C GLY A 139 7.84 -2.64 -29.26
N HIS A 140 7.01 -1.76 -28.69
CA HIS A 140 6.18 -0.84 -29.48
C HIS A 140 7.01 0.14 -30.31
N ILE A 141 8.05 0.73 -29.72
CA ILE A 141 8.97 1.65 -30.43
C ILE A 141 9.64 0.93 -31.61
N ASN A 142 10.20 -0.26 -31.37
CA ASN A 142 10.85 -1.05 -32.43
C ASN A 142 9.89 -1.41 -33.58
N ASN A 143 8.65 -1.77 -33.27
CA ASN A 143 7.61 -2.05 -34.27
C ASN A 143 7.23 -0.82 -35.11
N LEU A 144 7.27 0.38 -34.50
CA LEU A 144 7.05 1.62 -35.25
C LEU A 144 8.20 1.94 -36.18
N LEU A 145 9.44 1.75 -35.73
CA LEU A 145 10.65 2.02 -36.54
C LEU A 145 10.80 1.04 -37.73
N GLN A 146 10.27 -0.18 -37.61
CA GLN A 146 10.30 -1.16 -38.75
C GLN A 146 9.25 -0.88 -39.82
N LYS A 147 8.29 0.01 -39.58
CA LYS A 147 7.24 0.39 -40.52
C LYS A 147 7.57 1.63 -41.33
N VAL A 148 8.74 2.22 -41.11
CA VAL A 148 9.33 3.34 -41.85
C VAL A 148 10.39 2.83 -42.78
#